data_b337e1206de5680c170771daefcecdd9
#
_entry.id   b337e1206de5680c170771daefcecdd9
#
_cell.length_a   1.000
_cell.length_b   1.000
_cell.length_c   1.000
_cell.angle_alpha   90.00
_cell.angle_beta   90.00
_cell.angle_gamma   90.00
#
_symmetry.space_group_name_H-M   'P 1'
#
loop_
_entity.id
_entity.type
_entity.pdbx_description
1 polymer ?
#
loop_
_entity_poly.entity_id
_entity_poly.type
_entity_poly.pdbx_seq_one_letter_code
_entity_poly.pdbx_strand_id
1 'polypeptide(L)'
;MAESKTPRSLDVTGEPLLYDECMTRVYLADSQLEERSALRLLLLDLKMEVVGEAADWPTTLAQAPVSRADMLLVDWELLPNSATAALKKLRKACPAALVIVLISHLDARQQAALSAGADAFISKGEMPERVAERLRAVAASIPIA
;
A
#
# COMPACT_ATOMS: atom_id res chain seq x y z
N MET A 1 13.66 -18.47 3.29
CA MET A 1 13.89 -18.29 2.69
C MET A 1 14.10 -17.89 2.43
N ALA A 2 13.93 -17.71 2.39
CA ALA A 2 14.15 -17.31 1.81
C ALA A 2 14.06 -17.14 1.30
N GLU A 3 13.76 -17.02 0.97
CA GLU A 3 13.80 -16.85 0.24
C GLU A 3 14.34 -16.71 -0.31
N SER A 4 14.44 -17.24 -0.31
CA SER A 4 15.12 -17.14 -1.05
C SER A 4 15.29 -16.67 -1.78
N LYS A 5 15.86 -16.76 -1.23
CA LYS A 5 15.68 -16.08 -2.34
C LYS A 5 16.63 -16.25 -3.39
N THR A 6 16.44 -17.16 -4.14
CA THR A 6 17.08 -17.24 -5.41
C THR A 6 16.83 -15.97 -6.14
N PRO A 7 17.79 -15.38 -6.76
CA PRO A 7 17.53 -14.22 -7.60
C PRO A 7 16.54 -14.62 -8.66
N ARG A 8 15.47 -13.87 -8.71
CA ARG A 8 14.42 -14.21 -9.63
C ARG A 8 14.72 -13.74 -11.02
N SER A 9 15.39 -12.60 -11.11
CA SER A 9 15.71 -12.01 -12.40
C SER A 9 17.19 -11.72 -12.48
N LEU A 10 17.79 -12.13 -13.56
CA LEU A 10 19.21 -11.88 -13.81
C LEU A 10 19.34 -11.17 -15.13
N ASP A 11 20.34 -10.29 -15.23
CA ASP A 11 20.60 -9.68 -16.51
C ASP A 11 21.42 -10.66 -17.35
N VAL A 12 21.87 -10.22 -18.54
CA VAL A 12 22.54 -11.12 -19.44
C VAL A 12 23.91 -11.57 -18.94
N THR A 13 24.46 -10.89 -17.96
CA THR A 13 25.72 -11.28 -17.35
C THR A 13 25.55 -12.22 -16.18
N GLY A 14 24.31 -12.50 -15.78
CA GLY A 14 24.05 -13.37 -14.66
C GLY A 14 23.94 -12.64 -13.34
N GLU A 15 23.99 -11.33 -13.32
CA GLU A 15 23.91 -10.57 -12.09
C GLU A 15 22.47 -10.25 -11.74
N PRO A 16 22.11 -10.27 -10.42
CA PRO A 16 20.73 -9.97 -10.03
C PRO A 16 20.38 -8.54 -10.38
N LEU A 17 19.14 -8.38 -10.85
CA LEU A 17 18.61 -7.06 -11.12
C LEU A 17 18.19 -6.45 -9.78
N LEU A 18 18.83 -5.33 -9.42
CA LEU A 18 18.67 -4.74 -8.10
C LEU A 18 17.23 -4.35 -7.78
N TYR A 19 16.51 -3.82 -8.76
CA TYR A 19 15.14 -3.37 -8.49
C TYR A 19 14.22 -4.53 -8.12
N ASP A 20 14.51 -5.74 -8.57
CA ASP A 20 13.70 -6.91 -8.19
C ASP A 20 13.78 -7.18 -6.71
N GLU A 21 14.95 -6.98 -6.12
CA GLU A 21 15.13 -7.24 -4.71
C GLU A 21 14.55 -6.15 -3.84
N CYS A 22 14.40 -4.96 -4.40
CA CYS A 22 13.96 -3.79 -3.65
C CYS A 22 12.56 -3.35 -4.00
N MET A 23 11.82 -4.15 -4.78
CA MET A 23 10.48 -3.78 -5.17
C MET A 23 9.55 -3.77 -3.97
N THR A 24 8.92 -2.63 -3.76
CA THR A 24 7.93 -2.50 -2.71
C THR A 24 6.66 -3.22 -3.13
N ARG A 25 6.10 -4.01 -2.24
CA ARG A 25 4.88 -4.77 -2.50
C ARG A 25 3.70 -4.02 -1.91
N VAL A 26 2.69 -3.78 -2.72
CA VAL A 26 1.56 -2.93 -2.34
C VAL A 26 0.25 -3.67 -2.50
N TYR A 27 -0.61 -3.57 -1.50
CA TYR A 27 -1.97 -4.08 -1.56
C TYR A 27 -2.93 -2.91 -1.66
N LEU A 28 -3.87 -2.96 -2.63
CA LEU A 28 -4.82 -1.89 -2.87
C LEU A 28 -6.21 -2.26 -2.37
N ALA A 29 -6.82 -1.41 -1.57
CA ALA A 29 -8.18 -1.62 -1.09
C ALA A 29 -8.98 -0.35 -1.37
N ASP A 30 -9.84 -0.41 -2.38
CA ASP A 30 -10.66 0.71 -2.81
C ASP A 30 -11.86 0.16 -3.55
N SER A 31 -13.04 0.66 -3.21
CA SER A 31 -14.26 0.14 -3.83
C SER A 31 -14.43 0.57 -5.29
N GLN A 32 -13.72 1.60 -5.72
CA GLN A 32 -13.86 2.14 -7.07
C GLN A 32 -12.84 1.52 -8.02
N LEU A 33 -13.33 0.82 -9.02
CA LEU A 33 -12.44 0.15 -9.97
C LEU A 33 -11.55 1.15 -10.72
N GLU A 34 -12.10 2.29 -11.10
CA GLU A 34 -11.32 3.29 -11.83
C GLU A 34 -10.17 3.82 -10.97
N GLU A 35 -10.43 4.00 -9.69
CA GLU A 35 -9.40 4.50 -8.78
C GLU A 35 -8.31 3.46 -8.56
N ARG A 36 -8.72 2.20 -8.41
CA ARG A 36 -7.73 1.11 -8.28
C ARG A 36 -6.88 1.02 -9.54
N SER A 37 -7.50 1.13 -10.71
CA SER A 37 -6.76 1.06 -11.97
C SER A 37 -5.76 2.18 -12.12
N ALA A 38 -6.16 3.39 -11.75
CA ALA A 38 -5.27 4.54 -11.82
C ALA A 38 -4.10 4.39 -10.86
N LEU A 39 -4.37 3.93 -9.65
CA LEU A 39 -3.32 3.70 -8.68
C LEU A 39 -2.37 2.59 -9.13
N ARG A 40 -2.92 1.54 -9.72
CA ARG A 40 -2.08 0.45 -10.22
C ARG A 40 -1.10 0.94 -11.28
N LEU A 41 -1.57 1.78 -12.20
CA LEU A 41 -0.69 2.35 -13.21
C LEU A 41 0.38 3.23 -12.59
N LEU A 42 0.00 4.02 -11.60
CA LEU A 42 0.96 4.88 -10.92
C LEU A 42 2.02 4.07 -10.20
N LEU A 43 1.59 3.02 -9.50
CA LEU A 43 2.52 2.16 -8.77
C LEU A 43 3.46 1.43 -9.71
N LEU A 44 2.94 0.99 -10.85
CA LEU A 44 3.78 0.37 -11.85
C LEU A 44 4.84 1.34 -12.35
N ASP A 45 4.46 2.58 -12.56
CA ASP A 45 5.37 3.63 -12.98
C ASP A 45 6.45 3.86 -11.94
N LEU A 46 6.13 3.67 -10.67
CA LEU A 46 7.08 3.84 -9.56
C LEU A 46 7.91 2.59 -9.31
N LYS A 47 7.74 1.56 -10.14
CA LYS A 47 8.44 0.28 -9.98
C LYS A 47 8.05 -0.42 -8.69
N MET A 48 6.79 -0.32 -8.31
CA MET A 48 6.23 -1.02 -7.18
C MET A 48 5.31 -2.13 -7.67
N GLU A 49 5.25 -3.21 -6.92
CA GLU A 49 4.49 -4.38 -7.32
C GLU A 49 3.14 -4.41 -6.59
N VAL A 50 2.03 -4.48 -7.34
CA VAL A 50 0.71 -4.64 -6.75
C VAL A 50 0.48 -6.12 -6.53
N VAL A 51 0.41 -6.52 -5.26
CA VAL A 51 0.30 -7.93 -4.90
C VAL A 51 -1.13 -8.39 -4.66
N GLY A 52 -2.08 -7.47 -4.67
CA GLY A 52 -3.49 -7.82 -4.54
C GLY A 52 -4.36 -6.59 -4.50
N GLU A 53 -5.65 -6.80 -4.69
CA GLU A 53 -6.64 -5.73 -4.69
C GLU A 53 -7.92 -6.23 -4.07
N ALA A 54 -8.65 -5.34 -3.42
CA ALA A 54 -9.96 -5.65 -2.84
C ALA A 54 -10.88 -4.46 -3.02
N ALA A 55 -12.16 -4.76 -3.18
CA ALA A 55 -13.19 -3.74 -3.33
C ALA A 55 -14.04 -3.57 -2.07
N ASP A 56 -13.78 -4.36 -1.05
CA ASP A 56 -14.54 -4.30 0.19
C ASP A 56 -13.65 -4.64 1.38
N TRP A 57 -14.16 -4.30 2.57
CA TRP A 57 -13.38 -4.47 3.79
C TRP A 57 -13.15 -5.94 4.18
N PRO A 58 -14.17 -6.81 4.14
CA PRO A 58 -13.93 -8.21 4.51
C PRO A 58 -12.85 -8.87 3.65
N THR A 59 -12.86 -8.60 2.35
CA THR A 59 -11.84 -9.17 1.46
C THR A 59 -10.46 -8.62 1.82
N THR A 60 -10.39 -7.33 2.15
CA THR A 60 -9.13 -6.70 2.55
C THR A 60 -8.55 -7.41 3.79
N LEU A 61 -9.38 -7.62 4.81
CA LEU A 61 -8.92 -8.27 6.03
C LEU A 61 -8.48 -9.71 5.79
N ALA A 62 -9.14 -10.39 4.85
CA ALA A 62 -8.79 -11.78 4.56
C ALA A 62 -7.53 -11.91 3.74
N GLN A 63 -7.33 -11.02 2.78
CA GLN A 63 -6.27 -11.18 1.80
C GLN A 63 -5.00 -10.40 2.09
N ALA A 64 -5.11 -9.23 2.71
CA ALA A 64 -3.93 -8.42 2.96
C ALA A 64 -2.85 -9.15 3.77
N PRO A 65 -3.21 -9.89 4.84
CA PRO A 65 -2.16 -10.57 5.60
C PRO A 65 -1.38 -11.61 4.81
N VAL A 66 -2.06 -12.33 3.92
CA VAL A 66 -1.38 -13.39 3.15
C VAL A 66 -0.66 -12.83 1.94
N SER A 67 -0.92 -11.58 1.58
CA SER A 67 -0.28 -10.95 0.43
C SER A 67 1.18 -10.58 0.70
N ARG A 68 1.54 -10.47 1.95
CA ARG A 68 2.88 -10.04 2.38
C ARG A 68 3.25 -8.69 1.79
N ALA A 69 2.30 -7.78 1.78
CA ALA A 69 2.53 -6.43 1.30
C ALA A 69 3.40 -5.65 2.28
N ASP A 70 4.19 -4.74 1.74
CA ASP A 70 4.95 -3.79 2.54
C ASP A 70 4.14 -2.56 2.85
N MET A 71 3.19 -2.24 1.97
CA MET A 71 2.32 -1.09 2.11
C MET A 71 0.89 -1.50 1.79
N LEU A 72 -0.03 -1.00 2.59
CA LEU A 72 -1.46 -1.21 2.38
C LEU A 72 -2.08 0.14 2.07
N LEU A 73 -2.63 0.31 0.88
CA LEU A 73 -3.34 1.52 0.50
C LEU A 73 -4.83 1.24 0.68
N VAL A 74 -5.44 1.94 1.63
CA VAL A 74 -6.83 1.68 2.02
C VAL A 74 -7.67 2.94 1.88
N ASP A 75 -8.70 2.88 1.07
CA ASP A 75 -9.63 4.00 0.90
C ASP A 75 -10.42 4.20 2.20
N TRP A 76 -10.46 5.44 2.66
CA TRP A 76 -11.20 5.79 3.87
C TRP A 76 -12.66 5.32 3.80
N GLU A 77 -13.28 5.43 2.63
CA GLU A 77 -14.68 5.06 2.47
C GLU A 77 -14.92 3.56 2.59
N LEU A 78 -13.86 2.78 2.51
CA LEU A 78 -13.97 1.33 2.64
C LEU A 78 -14.06 0.90 4.10
N LEU A 79 -13.55 1.74 4.99
CA LEU A 79 -13.48 1.37 6.40
C LEU A 79 -14.87 1.33 7.02
N PRO A 80 -15.12 0.35 7.93
CA PRO A 80 -16.39 0.32 8.63
C PRO A 80 -16.54 1.50 9.60
N ASN A 81 -17.69 1.59 10.24
CA ASN A 81 -18.04 2.74 11.06
C ASN A 81 -16.98 3.14 12.08
N SER A 82 -16.33 2.16 12.69
CA SER A 82 -15.27 2.46 13.62
C SER A 82 -13.92 2.31 12.90
N ALA A 83 -13.47 3.39 12.30
CA ALA A 83 -12.20 3.39 11.55
C ALA A 83 -11.02 3.04 12.46
N THR A 84 -11.03 3.54 13.69
CA THR A 84 -9.95 3.27 14.63
C THR A 84 -9.83 1.77 14.90
N ALA A 85 -10.94 1.12 15.18
CA ALA A 85 -10.93 -0.32 15.44
C ALA A 85 -10.54 -1.11 14.19
N ALA A 86 -11.03 -0.66 13.03
CA ALA A 86 -10.73 -1.34 11.77
C ALA A 86 -9.24 -1.26 11.45
N LEU A 87 -8.64 -0.09 11.57
CA LEU A 87 -7.23 0.07 11.29
C LEU A 87 -6.36 -0.67 12.30
N LYS A 88 -6.78 -0.68 13.56
CA LYS A 88 -6.06 -1.44 14.57
C LYS A 88 -6.05 -2.93 14.24
N LYS A 89 -7.18 -3.44 13.78
CA LYS A 89 -7.31 -4.84 13.41
C LYS A 89 -6.42 -5.15 12.21
N LEU A 90 -6.40 -4.27 11.22
CA LEU A 90 -5.58 -4.45 10.04
C LEU A 90 -4.09 -4.43 10.39
N ARG A 91 -3.68 -3.48 11.23
CA ARG A 91 -2.28 -3.39 11.63
C ARG A 91 -1.85 -4.61 12.42
N LYS A 92 -2.75 -5.16 13.23
CA LYS A 92 -2.44 -6.35 13.98
C LYS A 92 -2.27 -7.56 13.07
N ALA A 93 -3.09 -7.63 12.02
CA ALA A 93 -3.02 -8.72 11.05
C ALA A 93 -1.80 -8.58 10.12
N CYS A 94 -1.33 -7.36 9.90
CA CYS A 94 -0.21 -7.09 8.99
C CYS A 94 0.83 -6.24 9.71
N PRO A 95 1.50 -6.81 10.73
CA PRO A 95 2.35 -5.97 11.61
C PRO A 95 3.57 -5.38 10.92
N ALA A 96 4.01 -5.96 9.81
CA ALA A 96 5.18 -5.47 9.09
C ALA A 96 4.84 -4.47 8.00
N ALA A 97 3.55 -4.24 7.74
CA ALA A 97 3.14 -3.36 6.64
C ALA A 97 2.83 -1.97 7.15
N LEU A 98 3.09 -0.98 6.30
CA LEU A 98 2.67 0.39 6.57
C LEU A 98 1.27 0.59 6.01
N VAL A 99 0.41 1.24 6.80
CA VAL A 99 -0.97 1.48 6.40
C VAL A 99 -1.11 2.93 5.98
N ILE A 100 -1.48 3.12 4.71
CA ILE A 100 -1.69 4.45 4.14
C ILE A 100 -3.17 4.58 3.81
N VAL A 101 -3.81 5.61 4.34
CA VAL A 101 -5.22 5.83 4.11
C VAL A 101 -5.39 6.84 2.98
N LEU A 102 -6.23 6.48 2.01
CA LEU A 102 -6.56 7.36 0.88
C LEU A 102 -7.81 8.12 1.24
N ILE A 103 -7.78 9.44 1.11
CA ILE A 103 -8.91 10.28 1.49
C ILE A 103 -9.28 11.21 0.34
N SER A 104 -10.58 11.48 0.21
CA SER A 104 -11.09 12.37 -0.82
C SER A 104 -11.07 13.83 -0.39
N HIS A 105 -11.19 14.07 0.90
CA HIS A 105 -11.21 15.41 1.47
C HIS A 105 -10.17 15.51 2.56
N LEU A 106 -9.35 16.56 2.49
CA LEU A 106 -8.19 16.67 3.37
C LEU A 106 -8.52 17.04 4.81
N ASP A 107 -9.50 17.88 5.00
CA ASP A 107 -9.73 18.54 6.29
C ASP A 107 -9.88 17.63 7.49
N ALA A 108 -11.14 17.41 7.88
CA ALA A 108 -11.43 16.62 9.06
C ALA A 108 -10.99 15.18 8.91
N ARG A 109 -11.01 14.67 7.68
CA ARG A 109 -10.66 13.27 7.45
C ARG A 109 -9.17 13.01 7.58
N GLN A 110 -8.34 13.98 7.23
CA GLN A 110 -6.91 13.85 7.43
C GLN A 110 -6.60 13.60 8.89
N GLN A 111 -7.17 14.43 9.75
CA GLN A 111 -6.97 14.30 11.17
C GLN A 111 -7.54 12.99 11.71
N ALA A 112 -8.72 12.62 11.23
CA ALA A 112 -9.33 11.37 11.65
C ALA A 112 -8.49 10.17 11.26
N ALA A 113 -7.93 10.17 10.05
CA ALA A 113 -7.10 9.06 9.59
C ALA A 113 -5.85 8.90 10.44
N LEU A 114 -5.19 10.00 10.75
CA LEU A 114 -3.99 9.94 11.60
C LEU A 114 -4.34 9.50 13.00
N SER A 115 -5.45 10.01 13.54
CA SER A 115 -5.89 9.63 14.88
C SER A 115 -6.32 8.16 14.93
N ALA A 116 -6.78 7.63 13.80
CA ALA A 116 -7.22 6.24 13.74
C ALA A 116 -6.06 5.25 13.64
N GLY A 117 -4.83 5.76 13.47
CA GLY A 117 -3.67 4.90 13.47
C GLY A 117 -3.05 4.60 12.12
N ALA A 118 -3.33 5.44 11.12
CA ALA A 118 -2.67 5.29 9.83
C ALA A 118 -1.22 5.76 9.95
N ASP A 119 -0.34 5.13 9.19
CA ASP A 119 1.06 5.57 9.13
C ASP A 119 1.21 6.81 8.27
N ALA A 120 0.32 6.96 7.28
CA ALA A 120 0.33 8.12 6.41
C ALA A 120 -1.03 8.23 5.76
N PHE A 121 -1.27 9.35 5.11
CA PHE A 121 -2.49 9.53 4.33
C PHE A 121 -2.14 10.19 3.01
N ILE A 122 -2.98 9.93 2.00
CA ILE A 122 -2.79 10.52 0.67
C ILE A 122 -4.15 11.00 0.19
N SER A 123 -4.20 12.21 -0.34
CA SER A 123 -5.42 12.74 -0.89
C SER A 123 -5.58 12.28 -2.33
N LYS A 124 -6.74 11.72 -2.64
CA LYS A 124 -7.03 11.29 -3.99
C LYS A 124 -7.19 12.45 -4.96
N GLY A 125 -7.43 13.64 -4.43
CA GLY A 125 -7.57 14.82 -5.26
C GLY A 125 -6.27 15.49 -5.66
N GLU A 126 -5.15 14.99 -5.13
CA GLU A 126 -3.87 15.56 -5.48
C GLU A 126 -3.44 15.11 -6.87
N MET A 127 -2.56 15.90 -7.47
CA MET A 127 -2.03 15.54 -8.78
C MET A 127 -1.20 14.27 -8.69
N PRO A 128 -1.17 13.46 -9.76
CA PRO A 128 -0.44 12.20 -9.72
C PRO A 128 1.01 12.34 -9.29
N GLU A 129 1.67 13.43 -9.66
CA GLU A 129 3.05 13.65 -9.27
C GLU A 129 3.22 13.78 -7.76
N ARG A 130 2.24 14.42 -7.11
CA ARG A 130 2.28 14.57 -5.66
C ARG A 130 2.00 13.26 -4.96
N VAL A 131 1.03 12.52 -5.48
CA VAL A 131 0.75 11.19 -4.95
C VAL A 131 1.98 10.30 -5.07
N ALA A 132 2.65 10.36 -6.20
CA ALA A 132 3.87 9.59 -6.43
C ALA A 132 4.95 9.96 -5.42
N GLU A 133 5.13 11.26 -5.16
CA GLU A 133 6.11 11.71 -4.18
C GLU A 133 5.83 11.16 -2.80
N ARG A 134 4.57 11.19 -2.39
CA ARG A 134 4.20 10.69 -1.07
C ARG A 134 4.40 9.19 -0.96
N LEU A 135 4.06 8.47 -2.02
CA LEU A 135 4.27 7.02 -2.03
C LEU A 135 5.74 6.67 -1.93
N ARG A 136 6.58 7.40 -2.67
CA ARG A 136 8.03 7.18 -2.58
C ARG A 136 8.56 7.47 -1.18
N ALA A 137 8.06 8.56 -0.57
CA ALA A 137 8.52 8.94 0.76
C ALA A 137 8.15 7.88 1.79
N VAL A 138 6.94 7.34 1.70
CA VAL A 138 6.52 6.29 2.63
C VAL A 138 7.32 5.02 2.38
N ALA A 139 7.50 4.65 1.12
CA ALA A 139 8.27 3.46 0.78
C ALA A 139 9.71 3.56 1.28
N ALA A 140 10.28 4.76 1.24
CA ALA A 140 11.64 4.96 1.72
C ALA A 140 11.78 4.74 3.21
N SER A 141 10.68 4.81 3.96
CA SER A 141 10.71 4.59 5.40
C SER A 141 10.58 3.12 5.77
N ILE A 142 10.36 2.23 4.79
CA ILE A 142 10.25 0.80 5.06
C ILE A 142 11.61 0.25 5.44
N PRO A 143 11.72 -0.45 6.57
CA PRO A 143 13.02 -1.00 6.98
C PRO A 143 13.50 -2.04 5.97
N ILE A 144 14.79 -2.01 5.71
CA ILE A 144 15.43 -3.03 4.88
C ILE A 144 15.81 -4.18 5.79
N ALA A 145 15.22 -5.33 5.53
CA ALA A 145 15.47 -6.48 6.38
C ALA A 145 16.83 -7.09 6.16
#